data_5b4678f7395d64a73897b40be8f37f4a
#
_entry.id   5b4678f7395d64a73897b40be8f37f4a
#
_cell.length_a   1.000
_cell.length_b   1.000
_cell.length_c   1.000
_cell.angle_alpha   90.00
_cell.angle_beta   90.00
_cell.angle_gamma   90.00
#
_symmetry.space_group_name_H-M   'P 1'
#
loop_
_entity.id
_entity.type
_entity.pdbx_description
1 polymer ?
#
loop_
_entity_poly.entity_id
_entity_poly.type
_entity_poly.pdbx_seq_one_letter_code
_entity_poly.pdbx_strand_id
1 'polypeptide(L)' 'MLNAIIVDDEAPARSELRFLLDEVGGVEVTAEAANVREAIEKLKEYPCDVMFMEVNM' A
#
# COMPACT_ATOMS: atom_id res chain seq x y z
N MET A 1 -15.52 -0.29 2.50
CA MET A 1 -14.15 0.14 2.78
C MET A 1 -13.30 -0.09 1.54
N LEU A 2 -12.47 0.88 1.17
CA LEU A 2 -11.58 0.73 0.03
C LEU A 2 -10.38 -0.11 0.41
N ASN A 3 -10.01 -1.05 -0.45
CA ASN A 3 -8.82 -1.87 -0.25
C ASN A 3 -7.63 -1.18 -0.91
N ALA A 4 -6.52 -1.08 -0.21
CA ALA A 4 -5.35 -0.35 -0.67
C ALA A 4 -4.09 -1.19 -0.58
N ILE A 5 -3.18 -0.98 -1.53
CA ILE A 5 -1.83 -1.53 -1.49
C ILE A 5 -0.88 -0.34 -1.42
N ILE A 6 0.10 -0.41 -0.52
CA ILE A 6 1.11 0.63 -0.36
C ILE A 6 2.41 0.14 -0.97
N VAL A 7 3.00 0.95 -1.85
CA VAL A 7 4.26 0.64 -2.53
C VAL A 7 5.29 1.72 -2.22
N ASP A 8 6.35 1.34 -1.52
CA ASP A 8 7.42 2.26 -1.15
C ASP A 8 8.64 1.43 -0.78
N ASP A 9 9.82 1.84 -1.22
CA ASP A 9 11.04 1.10 -0.95
C ASP A 9 11.54 1.26 0.49
N GLU A 10 10.93 2.15 1.26
CA GLU A 10 11.31 2.37 2.66
C GLU A 10 10.21 1.86 3.60
N ALA A 11 10.55 0.87 4.42
CA ALA A 11 9.59 0.30 5.36
C ALA A 11 9.03 1.32 6.35
N PRO A 12 9.82 2.26 6.89
CA PRO A 12 9.27 3.28 7.78
C PRO A 12 8.20 4.15 7.12
N ALA A 13 8.38 4.47 5.83
CA ALA A 13 7.41 5.27 5.10
C ALA A 13 6.10 4.50 4.91
N ARG A 14 6.19 3.20 4.62
CA ARG A 14 4.99 2.37 4.51
C ARG A 14 4.23 2.31 5.82
N SER A 15 4.95 2.14 6.93
CA SER A 15 4.34 2.08 8.26
C SER A 15 3.64 3.37 8.62
N GLU A 16 4.26 4.50 8.32
CA GLU A 16 3.66 5.80 8.61
C GLU A 16 2.39 6.02 7.80
N LEU A 17 2.42 5.71 6.51
CA LEU A 17 1.24 5.87 5.67
C LEU A 17 0.12 4.94 6.12
N ARG A 18 0.46 3.72 6.48
CA ARG A 18 -0.53 2.77 6.99
C ARG A 18 -1.21 3.31 8.26
N PHE A 19 -0.42 3.89 9.16
CA PHE A 19 -0.95 4.50 10.36
C PHE A 19 -1.91 5.65 10.03
N LEU A 20 -1.50 6.53 9.12
CA LEU A 20 -2.32 7.66 8.73
C LEU A 20 -3.64 7.23 8.08
N LEU A 21 -3.59 6.22 7.22
CA LEU A 21 -4.80 5.70 6.59
C LEU A 21 -5.74 5.07 7.61
N ASP A 22 -5.19 4.44 8.62
CA ASP A 22 -5.96 3.84 9.70
C ASP A 22 -6.67 4.93 10.51
N GLU A 23 -5.99 6.05 10.74
CA GLU A 23 -6.55 7.19 11.48
C GLU A 23 -7.70 7.85 10.72
N VAL A 24 -7.55 8.00 9.41
CA VAL A 24 -8.59 8.61 8.56
C VAL A 24 -9.81 7.70 8.47
N GLY A 25 -9.59 6.41 8.38
CA GLY A 25 -10.66 5.42 8.23
C GLY A 25 -11.13 5.29 6.79
N GLY A 26 -11.94 4.28 6.53
CA GLY A 26 -12.51 4.05 5.20
C GLY A 26 -11.57 3.34 4.24
N VAL A 27 -10.31 3.09 4.63
CA VAL A 27 -9.32 2.42 3.79
C VAL A 27 -8.71 1.27 4.57
N GLU A 28 -8.66 0.09 3.97
CA GLU A 28 -8.00 -1.06 4.55
C GLU A 28 -6.75 -1.37 3.73
N VAL A 29 -5.59 -1.41 4.38
CA VAL A 29 -4.35 -1.78 3.70
C VAL A 29 -4.29 -3.30 3.63
N THR A 30 -4.44 -3.85 2.43
CA THR A 30 -4.48 -5.30 2.23
C THR A 30 -3.11 -5.89 1.98
N ALA A 31 -2.16 -5.08 1.49
CA ALA A 31 -0.80 -5.54 1.26
C ALA A 31 0.16 -4.36 1.15
N GLU A 32 1.46 -4.64 1.29
CA GLU A 32 2.52 -3.68 1.09
C GLU A 32 3.55 -4.27 0.16
N ALA A 33 4.23 -3.41 -0.59
CA ALA A 33 5.26 -3.83 -1.52
C ALA A 33 6.43 -2.84 -1.47
N ALA A 34 7.64 -3.34 -1.69
CA ALA A 34 8.84 -2.52 -1.66
C ALA A 34 9.20 -1.97 -3.04
N ASN A 35 8.60 -2.52 -4.08
CA ASN A 35 8.87 -2.10 -5.46
C ASN A 35 7.70 -2.51 -6.37
N VAL A 36 7.77 -2.11 -7.63
CA VAL A 36 6.69 -2.37 -8.60
C VAL A 36 6.49 -3.86 -8.85
N ARG A 37 7.57 -4.64 -8.90
CA ARG A 37 7.46 -6.08 -9.11
C ARG A 37 6.64 -6.74 -8.00
N GLU A 38 6.94 -6.41 -6.75
CA GLU A 38 6.19 -6.93 -5.62
C GLU A 38 4.76 -6.45 -5.63
N ALA A 39 4.54 -5.20 -6.06
CA ALA A 39 3.19 -4.67 -6.16
C ALA A 39 2.34 -5.48 -7.14
N ILE A 40 2.92 -5.84 -8.29
CA ILE A 40 2.22 -6.65 -9.28
C ILE A 40 1.87 -8.03 -8.69
N GLU A 41 2.79 -8.63 -7.95
CA GLU A 41 2.53 -9.91 -7.30
C GLU A 41 1.39 -9.79 -6.28
N LYS A 42 1.40 -8.71 -5.50
CA LYS A 42 0.34 -8.49 -4.50
C LYS A 42 -1.01 -8.26 -5.14
N LEU A 43 -1.04 -7.58 -6.28
CA LEU A 43 -2.30 -7.37 -7.01
C LEU A 43 -2.97 -8.67 -7.41
N LYS A 44 -2.21 -9.73 -7.62
CA LYS A 44 -2.75 -11.03 -7.98
C LYS A 44 -3.36 -11.77 -6.79
N GLU A 45 -2.95 -11.43 -5.59
CA GLU A 45 -3.33 -12.16 -4.39
C GLU A 45 -4.31 -11.41 -3.49
N TYR A 46 -4.30 -10.08 -3.55
CA TYR A 46 -5.04 -9.26 -2.61
C TYR A 46 -5.96 -8.29 -3.32
N PRO A 47 -7.16 -8.02 -2.76
CA PRO A 47 -8.06 -7.03 -3.35
C PRO A 47 -7.42 -5.65 -3.27
N CYS A 48 -7.59 -4.85 -4.33
CA CYS A 48 -7.01 -3.51 -4.39
C CYS A 48 -7.91 -2.58 -5.19
N ASP A 49 -8.41 -1.54 -4.53
CA ASP A 49 -9.20 -0.50 -5.19
C ASP A 49 -8.33 0.71 -5.49
N VAL A 50 -7.31 0.95 -4.67
CA VAL A 50 -6.41 2.10 -4.81
C VAL A 50 -5.00 1.68 -4.41
N MET A 51 -4.01 2.23 -5.12
CA MET A 51 -2.60 1.97 -4.82
C MET A 51 -1.89 3.28 -4.52
N PHE A 52 -1.21 3.31 -3.37
CA PHE A 52 -0.38 4.45 -2.99
C PHE A 52 1.06 4.11 -3.34
N MET A 53 1.65 4.86 -4.25
CA MET A 53 2.97 4.56 -4.77
C MET A 53 3.90 5.76 -4.67
N GLU A 54 5.10 5.54 -4.13
CA GLU A 54 6.14 6.56 -4.10
C GLU A 54 6.77 6.67 -5.48
N VAL A 55 6.79 7.88 -6.04
CA VAL A 55 7.24 8.10 -7.41
C VAL A 55 8.76 8.11 -7.58
N ASN A 56 9.50 8.21 -6.51
CA ASN A 56 10.97 8.27 -6.56
C ASN A 56 11.66 6.93 -6.26
N MET A 57 10.95 5.85 -6.39
CA MET A 57 11.53 4.52 -6.20
C MET A 57 12.53 4.16 -7.30
#